data_0ab411350258b0374e626c29bbf7eea6
#
_entry.id   0ab411350258b0374e626c29bbf7eea6
#
_cell.length_a   1.000
_cell.length_b   1.000
_cell.length_c   1.000
_cell.angle_alpha   90.00
_cell.angle_beta   90.00
_cell.angle_gamma   90.00
#
_symmetry.space_group_name_H-M   'P 1'
#
loop_
_entity.id
_entity.type
_entity.pdbx_description
1 polymer ?
#
loop_
_entity_poly.entity_id
_entity_poly.type
_entity_poly.pdbx_seq_one_letter_code
_entity_poly.pdbx_strand_id
1 'polypeptide(L)'
;MKDVNYQLKELCQRNQDGSRATQAERFQLLQTMANHLNELGYRRMEAKSLKPKHVDALVAKYLEEGLTPGTIKNRLAALRWWAEKIGKQNVVAKDNAYYGIDSRVFVTNVSKARDLDLELLEKIRDPHLKISLELQKAFGLRREEAIKFSPDYADRSTFLRLKSTWCKGGRAREIPIRTDEQR
;
A
#
# COMPACT_ATOMS: atom_id res chain seq x y z
N MET A 1 21.79 4.42 24.95
CA MET A 1 21.93 4.13 23.50
C MET A 1 20.54 4.22 22.91
N LYS A 2 20.33 5.04 21.86
CA LYS A 2 19.01 5.15 21.23
C LYS A 2 18.68 3.83 20.54
N ASP A 3 17.51 3.26 20.80
CA ASP A 3 17.01 2.04 20.16
C ASP A 3 16.94 2.20 18.63
N VAL A 4 17.09 1.11 17.89
CA VAL A 4 17.00 1.10 16.42
C VAL A 4 15.67 1.68 15.93
N ASN A 5 14.58 1.41 16.64
CA ASN A 5 13.25 1.96 16.34
C ASN A 5 13.24 3.49 16.41
N TYR A 6 13.89 4.07 17.43
CA TYR A 6 14.01 5.51 17.56
C TYR A 6 14.86 6.11 16.42
N GLN A 7 16.00 5.48 16.10
CA GLN A 7 16.87 5.93 15.02
C GLN A 7 16.18 5.87 13.65
N LEU A 8 15.35 4.84 13.40
CA LEU A 8 14.55 4.74 12.18
C LEU A 8 13.44 5.79 12.12
N LYS A 9 12.85 6.14 13.27
CA LYS A 9 11.90 7.26 13.34
C LYS A 9 12.59 8.57 12.93
N GLU A 10 13.77 8.87 13.48
CA GLU A 10 14.54 10.05 13.09
C GLU A 10 14.91 10.02 11.60
N LEU A 11 15.30 8.85 11.06
CA LEU A 11 15.62 8.67 9.65
C LEU A 11 14.42 9.00 8.75
N CYS A 12 13.23 8.51 9.10
CA CYS A 12 11.99 8.81 8.37
C CYS A 12 11.59 10.28 8.45
N GLN A 13 11.77 10.92 9.60
CA GLN A 13 11.47 12.34 9.79
C GLN A 13 12.39 13.27 8.98
N ARG A 14 13.65 12.88 8.80
CA ARG A 14 14.62 13.64 7.99
C ARG A 14 14.47 13.42 6.48
N ASN A 15 13.84 12.31 6.08
CA ASN A 15 13.72 11.90 4.68
C ASN A 15 12.25 11.67 4.31
N GLN A 16 11.56 12.74 3.94
CA GLN A 16 10.12 12.73 3.65
C GLN A 16 9.81 12.46 2.16
N ASP A 17 10.41 11.41 1.60
CA ASP A 17 10.22 11.03 0.21
C ASP A 17 8.81 10.44 -0.04
N GLY A 18 8.16 10.87 -1.08
CA GLY A 18 6.86 10.36 -1.52
C GLY A 18 5.67 11.02 -0.81
N SER A 19 4.47 10.47 -1.05
CA SER A 19 3.25 10.97 -0.42
C SER A 19 3.23 10.72 1.09
N ARG A 20 2.40 11.47 1.83
CA ARG A 20 2.19 11.24 3.28
C ARG A 20 1.81 9.80 3.61
N ALA A 21 0.96 9.17 2.77
CA ALA A 21 0.58 7.76 2.94
C ALA A 21 1.78 6.83 2.77
N THR A 22 2.63 7.06 1.74
CA THR A 22 3.86 6.29 1.50
C THR A 22 4.84 6.43 2.66
N GLN A 23 4.98 7.64 3.21
CA GLN A 23 5.85 7.91 4.37
C GLN A 23 5.35 7.17 5.62
N ALA A 24 4.04 7.21 5.89
CA ALA A 24 3.43 6.53 7.03
C ALA A 24 3.57 4.99 6.90
N GLU A 25 3.27 4.43 5.75
CA GLU A 25 3.42 2.99 5.49
C GLU A 25 4.88 2.55 5.63
N ARG A 26 5.82 3.28 5.05
CA ARG A 26 7.25 3.01 5.20
C ARG A 26 7.69 3.03 6.65
N PHE A 27 7.28 4.04 7.41
CA PHE A 27 7.59 4.12 8.83
C PHE A 27 7.09 2.89 9.59
N GLN A 28 5.83 2.49 9.38
CA GLN A 28 5.25 1.29 10.01
C GLN A 28 6.04 0.02 9.64
N LEU A 29 6.38 -0.16 8.36
CA LEU A 29 7.17 -1.29 7.91
C LEU A 29 8.55 -1.34 8.59
N LEU A 30 9.24 -0.21 8.67
CA LEU A 30 10.57 -0.14 9.29
C LEU A 30 10.51 -0.41 10.80
N GLN A 31 9.47 0.07 11.50
CA GLN A 31 9.27 -0.26 12.92
C GLN A 31 9.03 -1.76 13.12
N THR A 32 8.19 -2.36 12.29
CA THR A 32 7.95 -3.82 12.32
C THR A 32 9.23 -4.61 12.07
N MET A 33 10.05 -4.20 11.10
CA MET A 33 11.33 -4.84 10.81
C MET A 33 12.32 -4.73 11.95
N ALA A 34 12.39 -3.57 12.61
CA ALA A 34 13.24 -3.37 13.79
C ALA A 34 12.82 -4.30 14.94
N ASN A 35 11.52 -4.47 15.16
CA ASN A 35 11.00 -5.41 16.16
C ASN A 35 11.36 -6.85 15.81
N HIS A 36 11.17 -7.28 14.55
CA HIS A 36 11.57 -8.62 14.10
C HIS A 36 13.08 -8.86 14.25
N LEU A 37 13.90 -7.86 13.94
CA LEU A 37 15.36 -7.98 14.16
C LEU A 37 15.69 -8.14 15.65
N ASN A 38 15.01 -7.46 16.55
CA ASN A 38 15.15 -7.62 17.97
C ASN A 38 14.76 -9.03 18.44
N GLU A 39 13.63 -9.56 17.96
CA GLU A 39 13.15 -10.94 18.20
C GLU A 39 14.17 -11.98 17.70
N LEU A 40 14.79 -11.75 16.54
CA LEU A 40 15.83 -12.58 15.94
C LEU A 40 17.19 -12.45 16.64
N GLY A 41 17.27 -11.73 17.76
CA GLY A 41 18.47 -11.62 18.59
C GLY A 41 19.39 -10.43 18.29
N TYR A 42 19.07 -9.57 17.33
CA TYR A 42 19.87 -8.39 16.99
C TYR A 42 19.55 -7.17 17.90
N ARG A 43 19.51 -7.39 19.21
CA ARG A 43 19.01 -6.45 20.24
C ARG A 43 19.81 -5.15 20.37
N ARG A 44 21.08 -5.12 20.00
CA ARG A 44 21.97 -3.94 20.11
C ARG A 44 22.31 -3.32 18.76
N MET A 45 21.43 -3.52 17.79
CA MET A 45 21.62 -3.02 16.45
C MET A 45 21.35 -1.51 16.40
N GLU A 46 22.17 -0.77 15.66
CA GLU A 46 21.90 0.61 15.27
C GLU A 46 21.35 0.67 13.83
N ALA A 47 20.61 1.73 13.50
CA ALA A 47 20.08 1.88 12.13
C ALA A 47 21.19 1.88 11.07
N LYS A 48 22.36 2.45 11.39
CA LYS A 48 23.57 2.45 10.53
C LYS A 48 24.28 1.09 10.46
N SER A 49 23.93 0.14 11.34
CA SER A 49 24.59 -1.18 11.42
C SER A 49 23.95 -2.23 10.50
N LEU A 50 23.02 -1.84 9.63
CA LEU A 50 22.38 -2.77 8.67
C LEU A 50 23.46 -3.50 7.85
N LYS A 51 23.32 -4.83 7.75
CA LYS A 51 24.22 -5.76 7.03
C LYS A 51 23.41 -6.79 6.27
N PRO A 52 23.98 -7.47 5.24
CA PRO A 52 23.28 -8.52 4.50
C PRO A 52 22.63 -9.57 5.38
N LYS A 53 23.34 -10.07 6.40
CA LYS A 53 22.81 -11.07 7.35
C LYS A 53 21.48 -10.66 8.03
N HIS A 54 21.26 -9.35 8.24
CA HIS A 54 20.00 -8.86 8.84
C HIS A 54 18.86 -8.90 7.83
N VAL A 55 19.17 -8.64 6.56
CA VAL A 55 18.21 -8.74 5.45
C VAL A 55 17.84 -10.18 5.23
N ASP A 56 18.84 -11.09 5.18
CA ASP A 56 18.63 -12.52 4.98
C ASP A 56 17.77 -13.11 6.10
N ALA A 57 18.05 -12.74 7.36
CA ALA A 57 17.28 -13.18 8.51
C ALA A 57 15.81 -12.70 8.46
N LEU A 58 15.56 -11.47 8.04
CA LEU A 58 14.20 -10.95 7.85
C LEU A 58 13.48 -11.67 6.72
N VAL A 59 14.16 -11.91 5.59
CA VAL A 59 13.55 -12.62 4.46
C VAL A 59 13.23 -14.06 4.83
N ALA A 60 14.14 -14.76 5.51
CA ALA A 60 13.90 -16.12 5.99
C ALA A 60 12.66 -16.18 6.89
N LYS A 61 12.54 -15.26 7.87
CA LYS A 61 11.36 -15.15 8.72
C LYS A 61 10.07 -14.93 7.89
N TYR A 62 10.11 -14.07 6.87
CA TYR A 62 8.93 -13.78 6.05
C TYR A 62 8.50 -14.97 5.16
N LEU A 63 9.45 -15.73 4.68
CA LEU A 63 9.20 -16.97 3.93
C LEU A 63 8.61 -18.05 4.85
N GLU A 64 9.15 -18.21 6.05
CA GLU A 64 8.64 -19.14 7.07
C GLU A 64 7.21 -18.76 7.52
N GLU A 65 6.90 -17.48 7.67
CA GLU A 65 5.55 -16.96 7.94
C GLU A 65 4.57 -17.13 6.76
N GLY A 66 5.03 -17.62 5.60
CA GLY A 66 4.20 -17.82 4.41
C GLY A 66 3.69 -16.51 3.77
N LEU A 67 4.44 -15.41 3.91
CA LEU A 67 4.03 -14.15 3.33
C LEU A 67 4.04 -14.19 1.81
N THR A 68 3.05 -13.56 1.19
CA THR A 68 2.98 -13.51 -0.28
C THR A 68 4.19 -12.81 -0.89
N PRO A 69 4.64 -13.21 -2.10
CA PRO A 69 5.74 -12.56 -2.81
C PRO A 69 5.58 -11.04 -2.92
N GLY A 70 4.35 -10.55 -3.13
CA GLY A 70 4.06 -9.12 -3.19
C GLY A 70 4.33 -8.40 -1.87
N THR A 71 3.98 -9.02 -0.74
CA THR A 71 4.23 -8.48 0.61
C THR A 71 5.73 -8.41 0.90
N ILE A 72 6.48 -9.48 0.59
CA ILE A 72 7.92 -9.51 0.82
C ILE A 72 8.62 -8.47 -0.05
N LYS A 73 8.22 -8.31 -1.33
CA LYS A 73 8.76 -7.28 -2.23
C LYS A 73 8.54 -5.87 -1.71
N ASN A 74 7.38 -5.56 -1.14
CA ASN A 74 7.11 -4.26 -0.51
C ASN A 74 8.02 -4.03 0.71
N ARG A 75 8.23 -5.06 1.52
CA ARG A 75 9.16 -5.00 2.66
C ARG A 75 10.59 -4.78 2.19
N LEU A 76 11.06 -5.50 1.16
CA LEU A 76 12.39 -5.28 0.57
C LEU A 76 12.55 -3.88 -0.02
N ALA A 77 11.50 -3.29 -0.59
CA ALA A 77 11.56 -1.90 -1.05
C ALA A 77 11.81 -0.93 0.11
N ALA A 78 11.18 -1.13 1.27
CA ALA A 78 11.46 -0.33 2.47
C ALA A 78 12.89 -0.57 3.02
N LEU A 79 13.41 -1.80 2.97
CA LEU A 79 14.80 -2.11 3.33
C LEU A 79 15.81 -1.45 2.39
N ARG A 80 15.54 -1.43 1.07
CA ARG A 80 16.39 -0.72 0.09
C ARG A 80 16.41 0.78 0.35
N TRP A 81 15.26 1.37 0.66
CA TRP A 81 15.18 2.76 1.07
C TRP A 81 15.99 3.02 2.36
N TRP A 82 15.86 2.16 3.38
CA TRP A 82 16.66 2.28 4.60
C TRP A 82 18.16 2.21 4.28
N ALA A 83 18.59 1.19 3.52
CA ALA A 83 19.98 1.01 3.10
C ALA A 83 20.52 2.21 2.31
N GLU A 84 19.71 2.81 1.43
CA GLU A 84 20.02 4.02 0.69
C GLU A 84 20.29 5.21 1.64
N LYS A 85 19.37 5.45 2.59
CA LYS A 85 19.47 6.61 3.49
C LYS A 85 20.63 6.53 4.49
N ILE A 86 21.20 5.35 4.67
CA ILE A 86 22.43 5.16 5.49
C ILE A 86 23.70 4.99 4.63
N GLY A 87 23.61 5.16 3.31
CA GLY A 87 24.74 5.03 2.38
C GLY A 87 25.24 3.60 2.17
N LYS A 88 24.35 2.59 2.29
CA LYS A 88 24.70 1.16 2.20
C LYS A 88 23.83 0.39 1.21
N GLN A 89 23.65 0.92 0.01
CA GLN A 89 22.76 0.35 -1.02
C GLN A 89 23.05 -1.11 -1.35
N ASN A 90 24.31 -1.54 -1.26
CA ASN A 90 24.74 -2.91 -1.59
C ASN A 90 24.36 -3.96 -0.53
N VAL A 91 23.82 -3.56 0.62
CA VAL A 91 23.41 -4.47 1.69
C VAL A 91 22.16 -5.25 1.33
N VAL A 92 21.31 -4.70 0.47
CA VAL A 92 20.08 -5.33 -0.01
C VAL A 92 20.26 -5.63 -1.50
N ALA A 93 20.13 -6.89 -1.89
CA ALA A 93 20.23 -7.28 -3.30
C ALA A 93 19.23 -6.52 -4.17
N LYS A 94 19.65 -6.13 -5.37
CA LYS A 94 18.78 -5.41 -6.33
C LYS A 94 17.66 -6.31 -6.83
N ASP A 95 17.98 -7.58 -7.13
CA ASP A 95 17.01 -8.56 -7.59
C ASP A 95 16.37 -9.32 -6.42
N ASN A 96 15.06 -9.48 -6.48
CA ASN A 96 14.32 -10.26 -5.49
C ASN A 96 14.52 -11.78 -5.69
N ALA A 97 14.88 -12.23 -6.88
CA ALA A 97 15.22 -13.62 -7.16
C ALA A 97 16.42 -14.12 -6.32
N TYR A 98 17.35 -13.21 -5.96
CA TYR A 98 18.45 -13.50 -5.03
C TYR A 98 17.95 -14.11 -3.71
N TYR A 99 16.77 -13.69 -3.25
CA TYR A 99 16.15 -14.16 -2.01
C TYR A 99 15.16 -15.31 -2.22
N GLY A 100 15.12 -15.93 -3.41
CA GLY A 100 14.17 -16.99 -3.73
C GLY A 100 12.71 -16.53 -3.79
N ILE A 101 12.46 -15.23 -4.01
CA ILE A 101 11.11 -14.67 -4.04
C ILE A 101 10.56 -14.73 -5.46
N ASP A 102 9.52 -15.53 -5.64
CA ASP A 102 8.83 -15.71 -6.92
C ASP A 102 8.28 -14.41 -7.52
N SER A 103 8.04 -14.43 -8.82
CA SER A 103 7.36 -13.37 -9.52
C SER A 103 5.91 -13.24 -9.04
N ARG A 104 5.44 -11.99 -8.89
CA ARG A 104 4.05 -11.74 -8.53
C ARG A 104 3.15 -12.06 -9.73
N VAL A 105 2.16 -12.90 -9.52
CA VAL A 105 1.08 -13.12 -10.47
C VAL A 105 0.09 -11.95 -10.37
N PHE A 106 0.02 -11.12 -11.41
CA PHE A 106 -0.86 -9.95 -11.43
C PHE A 106 -2.25 -10.28 -11.99
N VAL A 107 -2.33 -11.20 -12.94
CA VAL A 107 -3.56 -11.60 -13.60
C VAL A 107 -3.81 -13.07 -13.30
N THR A 108 -4.88 -13.36 -12.59
CA THR A 108 -5.27 -14.73 -12.22
C THR A 108 -6.45 -15.23 -13.06
N ASN A 109 -7.07 -14.38 -13.89
CA ASN A 109 -8.33 -14.63 -14.62
C ASN A 109 -9.52 -15.06 -13.72
N VAL A 110 -9.35 -14.91 -12.40
CA VAL A 110 -10.41 -15.14 -11.41
C VAL A 110 -10.98 -13.80 -11.01
N SER A 111 -12.30 -13.63 -11.17
CA SER A 111 -13.00 -12.44 -10.70
C SER A 111 -12.84 -12.31 -9.18
N LYS A 112 -12.43 -11.14 -8.74
CA LYS A 112 -12.39 -10.75 -7.32
C LYS A 112 -13.56 -9.86 -6.96
N ALA A 113 -14.47 -9.63 -7.89
CA ALA A 113 -15.69 -8.89 -7.63
C ALA A 113 -16.49 -9.61 -6.54
N ARG A 114 -17.08 -8.84 -5.65
CA ARG A 114 -18.05 -9.30 -4.66
C ARG A 114 -19.35 -8.58 -4.94
N ASP A 115 -20.44 -9.32 -4.93
CA ASP A 115 -21.75 -8.71 -5.03
C ASP A 115 -22.02 -7.89 -3.77
N LEU A 116 -22.69 -6.77 -3.95
CA LEU A 116 -23.12 -5.94 -2.84
C LEU A 116 -24.34 -6.60 -2.20
N ASP A 117 -24.26 -6.90 -0.93
CA ASP A 117 -25.39 -7.39 -0.15
C ASP A 117 -26.39 -6.23 0.06
N LEU A 118 -27.54 -6.34 -0.63
CA LEU A 118 -28.57 -5.31 -0.62
C LEU A 118 -29.25 -5.20 0.75
N GLU A 119 -29.38 -6.31 1.50
CA GLU A 119 -29.95 -6.27 2.85
C GLU A 119 -29.05 -5.52 3.83
N LEU A 120 -27.72 -5.68 3.68
CA LEU A 120 -26.77 -4.91 4.45
C LEU A 120 -26.77 -3.42 4.05
N LEU A 121 -26.94 -3.14 2.76
CA LEU A 121 -27.03 -1.77 2.25
C LEU A 121 -28.24 -1.02 2.84
N GLU A 122 -29.38 -1.69 2.98
CA GLU A 122 -30.59 -1.11 3.58
C GLU A 122 -30.43 -0.79 5.08
N LYS A 123 -29.61 -1.56 5.79
CA LYS A 123 -29.29 -1.31 7.22
C LYS A 123 -28.36 -0.12 7.45
N ILE A 124 -27.74 0.40 6.41
CA ILE A 124 -26.84 1.55 6.50
C ILE A 124 -27.68 2.82 6.69
N ARG A 125 -27.52 3.48 7.85
CA ARG A 125 -28.22 4.71 8.20
C ARG A 125 -27.57 5.98 7.63
N ASP A 126 -26.26 5.95 7.43
CA ASP A 126 -25.50 7.07 6.87
C ASP A 126 -25.73 7.17 5.35
N PRO A 127 -26.41 8.24 4.86
CA PRO A 127 -26.73 8.38 3.45
C PRO A 127 -25.47 8.56 2.59
N HIS A 128 -24.41 9.18 3.11
CA HIS A 128 -23.16 9.37 2.37
C HIS A 128 -22.44 8.06 2.15
N LEU A 129 -22.44 7.18 3.17
CA LEU A 129 -21.88 5.85 3.04
C LEU A 129 -22.67 5.01 2.04
N LYS A 130 -24.00 5.07 2.10
CA LYS A 130 -24.89 4.35 1.19
C LYS A 130 -24.63 4.76 -0.26
N ILE A 131 -24.69 6.06 -0.57
CA ILE A 131 -24.40 6.61 -1.90
C ILE A 131 -22.99 6.23 -2.37
N SER A 132 -21.99 6.29 -1.49
CA SER A 132 -20.63 5.89 -1.83
C SER A 132 -20.53 4.44 -2.28
N LEU A 133 -21.26 3.52 -1.64
CA LEU A 133 -21.30 2.10 -2.02
C LEU A 133 -22.07 1.89 -3.33
N GLU A 134 -23.17 2.59 -3.53
CA GLU A 134 -23.95 2.55 -4.78
C GLU A 134 -23.11 3.05 -5.97
N LEU A 135 -22.39 4.15 -5.82
CA LEU A 135 -21.46 4.66 -6.82
C LEU A 135 -20.31 3.67 -7.13
N GLN A 136 -19.80 2.98 -6.12
CA GLN A 136 -18.79 1.94 -6.31
C GLN A 136 -19.37 0.75 -7.09
N LYS A 137 -20.61 0.34 -6.78
CA LYS A 137 -21.33 -0.74 -7.49
C LYS A 137 -21.61 -0.35 -8.94
N ALA A 138 -22.28 0.77 -9.17
CA ALA A 138 -22.77 1.17 -10.49
C ALA A 138 -21.64 1.55 -11.47
N PHE A 139 -20.58 2.21 -11.00
CA PHE A 139 -19.53 2.80 -11.84
C PHE A 139 -18.14 2.19 -11.62
N GLY A 140 -17.97 1.25 -10.70
CA GLY A 140 -16.67 0.69 -10.36
C GLY A 140 -15.70 1.75 -9.81
N LEU A 141 -16.21 2.74 -9.06
CA LEU A 141 -15.39 3.77 -8.44
C LEU A 141 -14.55 3.16 -7.32
N ARG A 142 -13.34 3.68 -7.14
CA ARG A 142 -12.56 3.39 -5.93
C ARG A 142 -13.18 4.14 -4.74
N ARG A 143 -13.00 3.61 -3.52
CA ARG A 143 -13.54 4.23 -2.31
C ARG A 143 -13.28 5.73 -2.22
N GLU A 144 -12.05 6.18 -2.46
CA GLU A 144 -11.68 7.60 -2.42
C GLU A 144 -12.37 8.42 -3.52
N GLU A 145 -12.57 7.84 -4.70
CA GLU A 145 -13.28 8.47 -5.81
C GLU A 145 -14.76 8.65 -5.48
N ALA A 146 -15.38 7.64 -4.86
CA ALA A 146 -16.79 7.70 -4.46
C ALA A 146 -17.04 8.67 -3.29
N ILE A 147 -16.15 8.72 -2.29
CA ILE A 147 -16.25 9.65 -1.16
C ILE A 147 -16.09 11.11 -1.60
N LYS A 148 -15.21 11.36 -2.58
CA LYS A 148 -14.95 12.72 -3.11
C LYS A 148 -15.86 13.12 -4.24
N PHE A 149 -16.78 12.23 -4.63
CA PHE A 149 -17.67 12.48 -5.76
C PHE A 149 -18.56 13.71 -5.55
N SER A 150 -18.61 14.57 -6.55
CA SER A 150 -19.49 15.74 -6.59
C SER A 150 -20.29 15.68 -7.89
N PRO A 151 -21.62 15.48 -7.83
CA PRO A 151 -22.47 15.36 -9.02
C PRO A 151 -22.35 16.55 -9.96
N ASP A 152 -22.38 17.77 -9.44
CA ASP A 152 -22.32 19.02 -10.23
C ASP A 152 -21.06 19.10 -11.12
N TYR A 153 -19.96 18.51 -10.66
CA TYR A 153 -18.74 18.43 -11.45
C TYR A 153 -18.68 17.18 -12.30
N ALA A 154 -19.08 16.05 -11.76
CA ALA A 154 -18.81 14.75 -12.35
C ALA A 154 -19.78 14.37 -13.46
N ASP A 155 -21.06 14.69 -13.29
CA ASP A 155 -22.09 14.35 -14.29
C ASP A 155 -21.92 15.18 -15.58
N ARG A 156 -21.81 14.46 -16.71
CA ARG A 156 -21.73 15.03 -18.06
C ARG A 156 -22.80 14.39 -18.98
N SER A 157 -23.92 13.99 -18.42
CA SER A 157 -25.07 13.38 -19.09
C SER A 157 -24.79 12.02 -19.72
N THR A 158 -23.71 11.86 -20.47
CA THR A 158 -23.33 10.59 -21.14
C THR A 158 -22.16 9.89 -20.50
N PHE A 159 -21.44 10.57 -19.60
CA PHE A 159 -20.29 10.02 -18.88
C PHE A 159 -20.08 10.77 -17.56
N LEU A 160 -19.36 10.12 -16.64
CA LEU A 160 -18.84 10.75 -15.44
C LEU A 160 -17.39 11.19 -15.67
N ARG A 161 -17.06 12.43 -15.27
CA ARG A 161 -15.69 12.93 -15.25
C ARG A 161 -15.16 13.00 -13.83
N LEU A 162 -14.07 12.26 -13.55
CA LEU A 162 -13.41 12.28 -12.25
C LEU A 162 -12.17 13.17 -12.27
N LYS A 163 -12.06 14.06 -11.27
CA LYS A 163 -10.88 14.94 -11.12
C LYS A 163 -9.63 14.11 -10.85
N SER A 164 -8.49 14.59 -11.35
CA SER A 164 -7.18 14.00 -11.04
C SER A 164 -6.92 13.88 -9.54
N THR A 165 -7.35 14.88 -8.75
CA THR A 165 -7.21 14.87 -7.28
C THR A 165 -8.06 13.83 -6.56
N TRP A 166 -9.06 13.25 -7.22
CA TRP A 166 -9.89 12.17 -6.70
C TRP A 166 -9.29 10.79 -7.02
N CYS A 167 -8.54 10.71 -8.12
CA CYS A 167 -8.07 9.45 -8.67
C CYS A 167 -6.67 9.08 -8.15
N LYS A 168 -6.45 7.79 -7.93
CA LYS A 168 -5.13 7.27 -7.57
C LYS A 168 -4.11 7.58 -8.66
N GLY A 169 -2.98 8.15 -8.26
CA GLY A 169 -1.89 8.52 -9.18
C GLY A 169 -2.13 9.83 -9.92
N GLY A 170 -3.13 10.65 -9.52
CA GLY A 170 -3.37 11.98 -10.08
C GLY A 170 -3.82 11.99 -11.55
N ARG A 171 -4.41 10.90 -12.03
CA ARG A 171 -4.89 10.81 -13.42
C ARG A 171 -6.41 10.92 -13.45
N ALA A 172 -6.90 12.00 -14.04
CA ALA A 172 -8.33 12.17 -14.34
C ALA A 172 -8.81 11.03 -15.26
N ARG A 173 -10.06 10.63 -15.11
CA ARG A 173 -10.66 9.61 -15.98
C ARG A 173 -12.12 9.91 -16.26
N GLU A 174 -12.61 9.40 -17.38
CA GLU A 174 -14.00 9.45 -17.78
C GLU A 174 -14.57 8.03 -17.78
N ILE A 175 -15.80 7.89 -17.32
CA ILE A 175 -16.51 6.62 -17.21
C ILE A 175 -17.84 6.79 -17.95
N PRO A 176 -18.06 6.09 -19.06
CA PRO A 176 -19.31 6.20 -19.80
C PRO A 176 -20.48 5.66 -18.98
N ILE A 177 -21.64 6.31 -19.07
CA ILE A 177 -22.92 5.84 -18.56
C ILE A 177 -23.49 4.91 -19.62
N ARG A 178 -23.73 3.64 -19.27
CA ARG A 178 -24.12 2.58 -20.23
C ARG A 178 -25.44 1.90 -19.88
N THR A 179 -25.88 2.00 -18.64
CA THR A 179 -27.06 1.30 -18.13
C THR A 179 -28.01 2.28 -17.44
N ASP A 180 -29.28 1.90 -17.35
CA ASP A 180 -30.30 2.68 -16.64
C ASP A 180 -30.00 2.77 -15.13
N GLU A 181 -29.40 1.72 -14.54
CA GLU A 181 -28.96 1.72 -13.15
C GLU A 181 -27.87 2.79 -12.86
N GLN A 182 -27.13 3.20 -13.88
CA GLN A 182 -26.10 4.23 -13.78
C GLN A 182 -26.67 5.65 -13.94
N ARG A 183 -27.93 5.78 -14.34
CA ARG A 183 -28.65 7.05 -14.46
C ARG A 183 -29.49 7.38 -13.23
#